data_61bb3f54150b6ed746a047bf371722b8
#
_entry.id   61bb3f54150b6ed746a047bf371722b8
#
_cell.length_a   1.000
_cell.length_b   1.000
_cell.length_c   1.000
_cell.angle_alpha   90.00
_cell.angle_beta   90.00
_cell.angle_gamma   90.00
#
_symmetry.space_group_name_H-M   'P 1'
#
loop_
_entity.id
_entity.type
_entity.pdbx_description
1 polymer ?
#
loop_
_entity_poly.entity_id
_entity_poly.type
_entity_poly.pdbx_seq_one_letter_code
_entity_poly.pdbx_strand_id
1 'polypeptide(L)'
;MIHKLKTAFIFALTLFSGMSYWAKAQETPTVNTNVALGNWSLVLPNGAAGWMTIGQHEGALKAELWTVGMGRATENVRYDGNTLTFYRKISVGAPEYAGGPPTGPKVNVKHIATIDGDRITVDMQWPNSAGDIEEQRFHGKRLRPLPPRPNLDQVQYGETIELFNGRDLTGWRLTNPSQMSRWKAEDGALVNTTPKLSFDPFSQYGNLRTDREFDDFNLKLEFNVPKGGNSGVYLRGRYEAQVVDRDSPMQGIQGVGAIFSRIAPSTNAGKLGGQWQSYDITLVDRHVTVILNGTKVIDNQPIVGATNGALSADDEAPGPIYLQGDHTAVRYRNLYLRPVVRASGPR
;
A
#
# COMPACT_ATOMS: atom_id res chain seq x y z
N MET A 1 9.80 0.18 -93.58
CA MET A 1 10.12 -0.80 -94.61
C MET A 1 10.75 -2.05 -93.96
N ILE A 2 10.08 -3.20 -94.03
CA ILE A 2 10.66 -4.55 -94.07
C ILE A 2 11.24 -5.07 -92.72
N HIS A 3 11.03 -6.21 -92.19
CA HIS A 3 10.26 -7.41 -92.51
C HIS A 3 10.19 -8.28 -91.25
N LYS A 4 9.15 -9.05 -91.19
CA LYS A 4 8.85 -10.11 -90.16
C LYS A 4 9.89 -11.23 -90.27
N LEU A 5 10.23 -11.84 -89.13
CA LEU A 5 10.46 -13.28 -89.06
C LEU A 5 9.93 -13.84 -87.77
N LYS A 6 9.02 -14.78 -87.89
CA LYS A 6 8.50 -15.64 -86.81
C LYS A 6 9.43 -16.82 -86.62
N THR A 7 9.87 -17.09 -85.41
CA THR A 7 10.46 -18.38 -85.10
C THR A 7 9.74 -18.95 -83.87
N ALA A 8 9.07 -20.10 -84.10
CA ALA A 8 8.36 -20.84 -83.06
C ALA A 8 9.42 -21.69 -82.29
N PHE A 9 9.39 -21.57 -81.01
CA PHE A 9 10.12 -22.51 -80.13
C PHE A 9 9.08 -23.34 -79.35
N ILE A 10 9.18 -24.65 -79.52
CA ILE A 10 8.47 -25.67 -78.78
C ILE A 10 9.11 -25.76 -77.40
N PHE A 11 8.37 -25.51 -76.34
CA PHE A 11 8.81 -25.77 -74.99
C PHE A 11 8.18 -27.08 -74.51
N ALA A 12 9.02 -28.01 -74.17
CA ALA A 12 8.66 -29.27 -73.51
C ALA A 12 8.23 -29.00 -72.05
N LEU A 13 7.07 -29.49 -71.70
CA LEU A 13 6.51 -29.40 -70.34
C LEU A 13 7.15 -30.46 -69.47
N THR A 14 8.12 -30.13 -68.65
CA THR A 14 8.58 -30.96 -67.54
C THR A 14 7.76 -30.65 -66.29
N LEU A 15 6.93 -31.63 -65.93
CA LEU A 15 6.18 -31.65 -64.66
C LEU A 15 7.17 -31.76 -63.49
N PHE A 16 7.45 -30.67 -62.77
CA PHE A 16 8.07 -30.72 -61.47
C PHE A 16 6.96 -30.80 -60.41
N SER A 17 6.84 -31.99 -59.79
CA SER A 17 6.02 -32.17 -58.58
C SER A 17 6.68 -31.42 -57.42
N GLY A 18 6.26 -30.17 -57.23
CA GLY A 18 6.65 -29.36 -56.06
C GLY A 18 5.93 -29.89 -54.82
N MET A 19 6.65 -30.60 -53.96
CA MET A 19 6.23 -30.82 -52.57
C MET A 19 6.15 -29.46 -51.86
N SER A 20 4.95 -28.96 -51.65
CA SER A 20 4.69 -27.82 -50.78
C SER A 20 4.97 -28.22 -49.34
N TYR A 21 6.16 -27.86 -48.86
CA TYR A 21 6.42 -27.80 -47.41
C TYR A 21 5.57 -26.71 -46.84
N TRP A 22 4.42 -27.01 -46.27
CA TRP A 22 3.73 -26.14 -45.34
C TRP A 22 4.60 -26.00 -44.12
N ALA A 23 5.34 -24.93 -43.98
CA ALA A 23 5.90 -24.52 -42.69
C ALA A 23 4.70 -24.26 -41.80
N LYS A 24 4.37 -25.18 -40.88
CA LYS A 24 3.52 -24.86 -39.75
C LYS A 24 4.15 -23.66 -39.06
N ALA A 25 3.49 -22.52 -39.14
CA ALA A 25 3.80 -21.41 -38.25
C ALA A 25 3.71 -21.98 -36.84
N GLN A 26 4.82 -22.01 -36.12
CA GLN A 26 4.82 -22.30 -34.69
C GLN A 26 3.98 -21.18 -34.06
N GLU A 27 2.77 -21.52 -33.65
CA GLU A 27 1.98 -20.66 -32.78
C GLU A 27 2.84 -20.40 -31.56
N THR A 28 3.30 -19.17 -31.41
CA THR A 28 3.92 -18.71 -30.16
C THR A 28 2.88 -18.94 -29.08
N PRO A 29 3.18 -19.74 -28.04
CA PRO A 29 2.20 -20.01 -26.99
C PRO A 29 1.77 -18.64 -26.41
N THR A 30 0.49 -18.35 -26.50
CA THR A 30 -0.11 -17.18 -25.86
C THR A 30 0.06 -17.34 -24.36
N VAL A 31 1.00 -16.58 -23.79
CA VAL A 31 1.24 -16.59 -22.35
C VAL A 31 -0.01 -16.07 -21.66
N ASN A 32 -0.63 -16.91 -20.81
CA ASN A 32 -1.81 -16.51 -20.05
C ASN A 32 -1.41 -15.52 -18.93
N THR A 33 -1.48 -14.23 -19.22
CA THR A 33 -1.13 -13.17 -18.29
C THR A 33 -2.13 -13.04 -17.14
N ASN A 34 -3.32 -13.64 -17.23
CA ASN A 34 -4.36 -13.54 -16.20
C ASN A 34 -3.90 -14.09 -14.84
N VAL A 35 -2.97 -15.04 -14.83
CA VAL A 35 -2.41 -15.61 -13.61
C VAL A 35 -1.66 -14.56 -12.79
N ALA A 36 -1.06 -13.55 -13.41
CA ALA A 36 -0.32 -12.49 -12.73
C ALA A 36 -1.21 -11.37 -12.21
N LEU A 37 -2.39 -11.14 -12.84
CA LEU A 37 -3.25 -10.00 -12.54
C LEU A 37 -3.77 -10.05 -11.11
N GLY A 38 -3.90 -8.89 -10.49
CA GLY A 38 -4.49 -8.72 -9.17
C GLY A 38 -3.62 -7.94 -8.20
N ASN A 39 -4.03 -8.00 -6.95
CA ASN A 39 -3.37 -7.32 -5.85
C ASN A 39 -2.61 -8.34 -4.99
N TRP A 40 -1.42 -7.97 -4.57
CA TRP A 40 -0.51 -8.83 -3.82
C TRP A 40 -0.04 -8.11 -2.57
N SER A 41 -0.21 -8.70 -1.41
CA SER A 41 0.43 -8.26 -0.18
C SER A 41 1.87 -8.80 -0.16
N LEU A 42 2.82 -7.99 0.32
CA LEU A 42 4.24 -8.34 0.36
C LEU A 42 4.77 -8.19 1.79
N VAL A 43 5.61 -9.11 2.19
CA VAL A 43 6.44 -8.98 3.40
C VAL A 43 7.83 -8.61 2.94
N LEU A 44 8.27 -7.40 3.28
CA LEU A 44 9.57 -6.87 2.89
C LEU A 44 10.70 -7.52 3.71
N PRO A 45 11.99 -7.42 3.29
CA PRO A 45 13.10 -8.04 4.00
C PRO A 45 13.24 -7.62 5.47
N ASN A 46 12.81 -6.40 5.80
CA ASN A 46 12.79 -5.86 7.17
C ASN A 46 11.52 -6.24 7.96
N GLY A 47 10.66 -7.10 7.41
CA GLY A 47 9.37 -7.49 8.00
C GLY A 47 8.23 -6.50 7.79
N ALA A 48 8.48 -5.33 7.21
CA ALA A 48 7.45 -4.35 6.93
C ALA A 48 6.48 -4.84 5.83
N ALA A 49 5.27 -4.29 5.83
CA ALA A 49 4.29 -4.57 4.80
C ALA A 49 4.61 -3.80 3.51
N GLY A 50 4.57 -4.51 2.40
CA GLY A 50 4.58 -3.95 1.05
C GLY A 50 3.33 -4.37 0.29
N TRP A 51 3.20 -3.89 -0.94
CA TRP A 51 2.03 -4.18 -1.75
C TRP A 51 2.36 -4.03 -3.25
N MET A 52 1.73 -4.84 -4.09
CA MET A 52 1.85 -4.73 -5.53
C MET A 52 0.50 -4.94 -6.22
N THR A 53 0.20 -4.11 -7.20
CA THR A 53 -0.88 -4.34 -8.16
C THR A 53 -0.29 -4.71 -9.52
N ILE A 54 -0.86 -5.72 -10.14
CA ILE A 54 -0.60 -6.07 -11.53
C ILE A 54 -1.93 -5.98 -12.27
N GLY A 55 -1.98 -5.14 -13.29
CA GLY A 55 -3.17 -4.90 -14.10
C GLY A 55 -2.86 -4.84 -15.58
N GLN A 56 -3.89 -4.67 -16.41
CA GLN A 56 -3.77 -4.38 -17.85
C GLN A 56 -4.37 -3.01 -18.15
N HIS A 57 -3.67 -2.26 -18.98
CA HIS A 57 -4.17 -1.01 -19.54
C HIS A 57 -3.80 -0.97 -21.03
N GLU A 58 -4.84 -0.80 -21.89
CA GLU A 58 -4.67 -0.81 -23.35
C GLU A 58 -3.91 -2.04 -23.88
N GLY A 59 -4.21 -3.22 -23.30
CA GLY A 59 -3.58 -4.48 -23.67
C GLY A 59 -2.15 -4.70 -23.13
N ALA A 60 -1.53 -3.70 -22.52
CA ALA A 60 -0.21 -3.81 -21.91
C ALA A 60 -0.30 -4.09 -20.40
N LEU A 61 0.59 -4.96 -19.90
CA LEU A 61 0.74 -5.17 -18.46
C LEU A 61 1.31 -3.91 -17.80
N LYS A 62 0.72 -3.57 -16.67
CA LYS A 62 1.18 -2.51 -15.76
C LYS A 62 1.36 -3.11 -14.38
N ALA A 63 2.41 -2.72 -13.70
CA ALA A 63 2.61 -3.06 -12.31
C ALA A 63 2.91 -1.81 -11.49
N GLU A 64 2.44 -1.79 -10.26
CA GLU A 64 2.71 -0.75 -9.29
C GLU A 64 3.19 -1.42 -8.00
N LEU A 65 4.35 -1.03 -7.52
CA LEU A 65 4.99 -1.61 -6.34
C LEU A 65 5.12 -0.58 -5.23
N TRP A 66 4.68 -0.95 -4.03
CA TRP A 66 4.77 -0.16 -2.81
C TRP A 66 5.72 -0.85 -1.83
N THR A 67 6.83 -0.23 -1.58
CA THR A 67 7.80 -0.69 -0.58
C THR A 67 8.02 0.34 0.52
N VAL A 68 7.93 1.62 0.19
CA VAL A 68 8.01 2.76 1.12
C VAL A 68 7.24 3.93 0.51
N GLY A 69 6.49 4.65 1.31
CA GLY A 69 5.76 5.86 0.90
C GLY A 69 4.59 5.57 -0.03
N MET A 70 4.59 6.18 -1.19
CA MET A 70 3.54 6.02 -2.21
C MET A 70 3.88 4.90 -3.19
N GLY A 71 2.84 4.28 -3.77
CA GLY A 71 2.99 3.39 -4.91
C GLY A 71 3.67 4.08 -6.08
N ARG A 72 4.50 3.35 -6.79
CA ARG A 72 5.18 3.83 -7.99
C ARG A 72 4.96 2.86 -9.12
N ALA A 73 4.49 3.40 -10.26
CA ALA A 73 4.43 2.67 -11.51
C ALA A 73 5.82 2.10 -11.85
N THR A 74 5.81 0.92 -12.42
CA THR A 74 7.03 0.24 -12.89
C THR A 74 7.16 0.41 -14.40
N GLU A 75 8.38 0.23 -14.91
CA GLU A 75 8.69 0.34 -16.33
C GLU A 75 8.97 -1.04 -16.93
N ASN A 76 8.75 -1.18 -18.25
CA ASN A 76 9.11 -2.37 -19.03
C ASN A 76 8.57 -3.69 -18.44
N VAL A 77 7.30 -3.71 -18.09
CA VAL A 77 6.63 -4.89 -17.50
C VAL A 77 6.49 -5.96 -18.57
N ARG A 78 7.06 -7.15 -18.33
CA ARG A 78 6.96 -8.33 -19.18
C ARG A 78 6.60 -9.55 -18.36
N TYR A 79 5.76 -10.41 -18.91
CA TYR A 79 5.37 -11.67 -18.29
C TYR A 79 5.69 -12.81 -19.23
N ASP A 80 6.42 -13.80 -18.74
CA ASP A 80 6.79 -15.00 -19.46
C ASP A 80 6.66 -16.22 -18.54
N GLY A 81 5.80 -17.16 -18.94
CA GLY A 81 5.48 -18.35 -18.15
C GLY A 81 4.84 -18.00 -16.81
N ASN A 82 5.61 -18.02 -15.76
CA ASN A 82 5.20 -17.65 -14.39
C ASN A 82 6.01 -16.46 -13.83
N THR A 83 6.82 -15.81 -14.67
CA THR A 83 7.78 -14.78 -14.26
C THR A 83 7.41 -13.43 -14.82
N LEU A 84 7.24 -12.44 -13.94
CA LEU A 84 7.05 -11.03 -14.26
C LEU A 84 8.37 -10.30 -14.05
N THR A 85 8.89 -9.68 -15.11
CA THR A 85 10.06 -8.80 -15.02
C THR A 85 9.61 -7.36 -15.17
N PHE A 86 10.12 -6.47 -14.32
CA PHE A 86 9.85 -5.04 -14.37
C PHE A 86 11.00 -4.23 -13.79
N TYR A 87 10.99 -2.92 -14.01
CA TYR A 87 12.04 -2.02 -13.56
C TYR A 87 11.47 -0.84 -12.78
N ARG A 88 12.24 -0.34 -11.83
CA ARG A 88 11.95 0.88 -11.08
C ARG A 88 13.15 1.80 -11.07
N LYS A 89 12.92 3.10 -11.22
CA LYS A 89 13.95 4.12 -10.97
C LYS A 89 14.01 4.44 -9.50
N ILE A 90 15.16 4.23 -8.89
CA ILE A 90 15.44 4.53 -7.49
C ILE A 90 16.71 5.33 -7.36
N SER A 91 16.80 6.19 -6.37
CA SER A 91 18.06 6.83 -6.00
C SER A 91 18.92 5.83 -5.24
N VAL A 92 20.22 5.84 -5.50
CA VAL A 92 21.26 5.06 -4.82
C VAL A 92 22.28 6.01 -4.21
N GLY A 93 23.16 5.49 -3.37
CA GLY A 93 24.19 6.27 -2.70
C GLY A 93 23.88 6.53 -1.23
N ALA A 94 24.88 7.00 -0.49
CA ALA A 94 24.75 7.25 0.93
C ALA A 94 23.74 8.40 1.18
N PRO A 95 22.87 8.25 2.17
CA PRO A 95 22.03 9.35 2.62
C PRO A 95 22.88 10.45 3.28
N GLU A 96 22.41 11.69 3.26
CA GLU A 96 23.08 12.81 3.93
C GLU A 96 23.10 12.67 5.45
N TYR A 97 22.19 11.85 6.01
CA TYR A 97 22.08 11.56 7.43
C TYR A 97 21.60 10.13 7.66
N ALA A 98 21.87 9.59 8.83
CA ALA A 98 21.49 8.22 9.19
C ALA A 98 19.97 8.02 9.11
N GLY A 99 19.53 7.05 8.31
CA GLY A 99 18.10 6.77 8.07
C GLY A 99 17.44 7.68 7.04
N GLY A 100 18.16 8.62 6.45
CA GLY A 100 17.65 9.49 5.37
C GLY A 100 17.46 8.76 4.04
N PRO A 101 16.79 9.40 3.07
CA PRO A 101 16.65 8.85 1.73
C PRO A 101 18.00 8.88 1.00
N PRO A 102 18.27 7.94 0.09
CA PRO A 102 19.41 7.99 -0.80
C PRO A 102 19.43 9.28 -1.64
N THR A 103 20.57 9.96 -1.72
CA THR A 103 20.72 11.27 -2.39
C THR A 103 21.49 11.21 -3.71
N GLY A 104 22.02 10.04 -4.07
CA GLY A 104 22.79 9.82 -5.30
C GLY A 104 21.92 9.68 -6.56
N PRO A 105 22.53 9.31 -7.69
CA PRO A 105 21.86 9.22 -8.97
C PRO A 105 20.71 8.20 -8.96
N LYS A 106 19.74 8.42 -9.85
CA LYS A 106 18.67 7.43 -10.09
C LYS A 106 19.18 6.35 -11.03
N VAL A 107 19.02 5.12 -10.64
CA VAL A 107 19.34 3.93 -11.43
C VAL A 107 18.09 3.08 -11.69
N ASN A 108 18.09 2.31 -12.77
CA ASN A 108 17.04 1.34 -13.04
C ASN A 108 17.36 0.04 -12.29
N VAL A 109 16.50 -0.33 -11.39
CA VAL A 109 16.61 -1.59 -10.65
C VAL A 109 15.65 -2.61 -11.24
N LYS A 110 16.21 -3.77 -11.59
CA LYS A 110 15.47 -4.91 -12.11
C LYS A 110 14.77 -5.64 -10.94
N HIS A 111 13.52 -5.99 -11.16
CA HIS A 111 12.73 -6.85 -10.30
C HIS A 111 12.27 -8.06 -11.09
N ILE A 112 12.30 -9.22 -10.48
CA ILE A 112 11.83 -10.47 -11.04
C ILE A 112 10.82 -11.04 -10.04
N ALA A 113 9.54 -11.08 -10.43
CA ALA A 113 8.50 -11.67 -9.62
C ALA A 113 8.12 -13.03 -10.17
N THR A 114 8.30 -14.09 -9.37
CA THR A 114 7.83 -15.44 -9.68
C THR A 114 6.50 -15.67 -9.01
N ILE A 115 5.51 -16.11 -9.79
CA ILE A 115 4.13 -16.34 -9.35
C ILE A 115 3.85 -17.83 -9.38
N ASP A 116 3.42 -18.35 -8.23
CA ASP A 116 3.01 -19.75 -8.06
C ASP A 116 1.65 -19.77 -7.33
N GLY A 117 0.58 -19.90 -8.10
CA GLY A 117 -0.80 -19.80 -7.60
C GLY A 117 -1.05 -18.45 -6.91
N ASP A 118 -1.33 -18.50 -5.61
CA ASP A 118 -1.56 -17.32 -4.79
C ASP A 118 -0.32 -16.84 -4.04
N ARG A 119 0.85 -17.33 -4.39
CA ARG A 119 2.13 -16.90 -3.83
C ARG A 119 2.92 -16.11 -4.87
N ILE A 120 3.65 -15.11 -4.39
CA ILE A 120 4.57 -14.31 -5.19
C ILE A 120 5.90 -14.20 -4.45
N THR A 121 6.99 -14.36 -5.19
CA THR A 121 8.34 -14.08 -4.71
C THR A 121 8.94 -13.03 -5.63
N VAL A 122 9.45 -11.94 -5.08
CA VAL A 122 10.04 -10.84 -5.85
C VAL A 122 11.53 -10.75 -5.49
N ASP A 123 12.38 -10.98 -6.45
CA ASP A 123 13.82 -10.73 -6.36
C ASP A 123 14.13 -9.36 -6.93
N MET A 124 14.81 -8.53 -6.16
CA MET A 124 15.23 -7.19 -6.52
C MET A 124 16.77 -7.15 -6.57
N GLN A 125 17.31 -6.77 -7.71
CA GLN A 125 18.74 -6.55 -7.88
C GLN A 125 19.04 -5.08 -7.62
N TRP A 126 19.84 -4.80 -6.59
CA TRP A 126 20.11 -3.45 -6.10
C TRP A 126 21.59 -3.11 -6.19
N PRO A 127 22.01 -2.06 -6.90
CA PRO A 127 23.37 -1.55 -6.81
C PRO A 127 23.55 -0.79 -5.48
N ASN A 128 24.50 -1.23 -4.66
CA ASN A 128 24.89 -0.49 -3.47
C ASN A 128 25.76 0.74 -3.80
N SER A 129 26.18 1.49 -2.79
CA SER A 129 27.00 2.70 -2.98
C SER A 129 28.40 2.41 -3.58
N ALA A 130 28.89 1.18 -3.50
CA ALA A 130 30.14 0.74 -4.11
C ALA A 130 29.98 0.26 -5.56
N GLY A 131 28.70 0.14 -6.03
CA GLY A 131 28.38 -0.36 -7.37
C GLY A 131 28.21 -1.87 -7.46
N ASP A 132 28.33 -2.60 -6.34
CA ASP A 132 28.07 -4.02 -6.31
C ASP A 132 26.55 -4.29 -6.34
N ILE A 133 26.18 -5.43 -6.93
CA ILE A 133 24.78 -5.85 -6.97
C ILE A 133 24.45 -6.63 -5.69
N GLU A 134 23.53 -6.11 -4.91
CA GLU A 134 22.91 -6.80 -3.78
C GLU A 134 21.55 -7.35 -4.19
N GLU A 135 21.27 -8.59 -3.79
CA GLU A 135 19.98 -9.21 -4.01
C GLU A 135 19.15 -9.17 -2.74
N GLN A 136 17.91 -8.69 -2.88
CA GLN A 136 16.91 -8.71 -1.82
C GLN A 136 15.69 -9.49 -2.32
N ARG A 137 15.07 -10.25 -1.42
CA ARG A 137 13.89 -11.07 -1.74
C ARG A 137 12.73 -10.69 -0.87
N PHE A 138 11.58 -10.50 -1.52
CA PHE A 138 10.28 -10.31 -0.89
C PHE A 138 9.42 -11.54 -1.11
N HIS A 139 8.53 -11.78 -0.17
CA HIS A 139 7.52 -12.82 -0.32
C HIS A 139 6.14 -12.20 -0.15
N GLY A 140 5.16 -12.77 -0.83
CA GLY A 140 3.81 -12.27 -0.70
C GLY A 140 2.75 -13.30 -1.06
N LYS A 141 1.52 -12.87 -0.86
CA LYS A 141 0.33 -13.65 -1.23
C LYS A 141 -0.65 -12.77 -1.99
N ARG A 142 -1.44 -13.38 -2.84
CA ARG A 142 -2.56 -12.72 -3.52
C ARG A 142 -3.58 -12.27 -2.49
N LEU A 143 -4.03 -11.04 -2.62
CA LEU A 143 -5.14 -10.53 -1.83
C LEU A 143 -6.45 -11.14 -2.35
N ARG A 144 -7.28 -11.58 -1.44
CA ARG A 144 -8.63 -12.01 -1.80
C ARG A 144 -9.42 -10.86 -2.42
N PRO A 145 -10.36 -11.15 -3.31
CA PRO A 145 -11.28 -10.13 -3.79
C PRO A 145 -11.92 -9.38 -2.62
N LEU A 146 -12.22 -8.10 -2.86
CA LEU A 146 -12.96 -7.33 -1.86
C LEU A 146 -14.34 -7.95 -1.66
N PRO A 147 -14.81 -8.08 -0.42
CA PRO A 147 -16.20 -8.40 -0.16
C PRO A 147 -17.13 -7.37 -0.81
N PRO A 148 -18.41 -7.72 -1.05
CA PRO A 148 -19.39 -6.73 -1.47
C PRO A 148 -19.45 -5.55 -0.49
N ARG A 149 -19.77 -4.36 -1.00
CA ARG A 149 -19.95 -3.17 -0.17
C ARG A 149 -20.98 -3.44 0.94
N PRO A 150 -20.62 -3.33 2.22
CA PRO A 150 -21.50 -3.64 3.32
C PRO A 150 -22.66 -2.63 3.42
N ASN A 151 -23.85 -3.10 3.80
CA ASN A 151 -24.94 -2.22 4.21
C ASN A 151 -24.73 -1.82 5.67
N LEU A 152 -24.23 -0.62 5.92
CA LEU A 152 -23.89 -0.15 7.25
C LEU A 152 -25.09 0.00 8.19
N ASP A 153 -26.30 0.16 7.66
CA ASP A 153 -27.54 0.23 8.47
C ASP A 153 -27.91 -1.12 9.10
N GLN A 154 -27.37 -2.21 8.55
CA GLN A 154 -27.58 -3.57 9.06
C GLN A 154 -26.46 -4.05 9.99
N VAL A 155 -25.41 -3.26 10.14
CA VAL A 155 -24.27 -3.62 10.99
C VAL A 155 -24.67 -3.51 12.46
N GLN A 156 -24.48 -4.60 13.18
CA GLN A 156 -24.67 -4.63 14.63
C GLN A 156 -23.33 -4.44 15.34
N TYR A 157 -23.35 -3.60 16.36
CA TYR A 157 -22.16 -3.31 17.16
C TYR A 157 -22.29 -3.92 18.55
N GLY A 158 -21.20 -4.45 19.07
CA GLY A 158 -21.07 -4.87 20.46
C GLY A 158 -20.92 -3.70 21.43
N GLU A 159 -20.63 -4.06 22.66
CA GLU A 159 -20.40 -3.07 23.72
C GLU A 159 -19.25 -2.13 23.39
N THR A 160 -19.39 -0.88 23.86
CA THR A 160 -18.34 0.12 23.71
C THR A 160 -17.16 -0.22 24.60
N ILE A 161 -15.98 -0.23 24.00
CA ILE A 161 -14.71 -0.43 24.66
C ILE A 161 -14.01 0.92 24.76
N GLU A 162 -13.71 1.35 25.97
CA GLU A 162 -12.84 2.48 26.21
C GLU A 162 -11.39 2.02 26.02
N LEU A 163 -10.70 2.57 25.00
CA LEU A 163 -9.34 2.16 24.68
C LEU A 163 -8.29 2.86 25.55
N PHE A 164 -8.64 3.98 26.17
CA PHE A 164 -7.74 4.75 27.03
C PHE A 164 -8.48 5.20 28.29
N ASN A 165 -7.91 4.85 29.43
CA ASN A 165 -8.52 5.08 30.76
C ASN A 165 -8.33 6.51 31.29
N GLY A 166 -7.70 7.41 30.53
CA GLY A 166 -7.45 8.81 30.93
C GLY A 166 -6.32 9.01 31.93
N ARG A 167 -5.63 7.95 32.41
CA ARG A 167 -4.69 8.03 33.54
C ARG A 167 -3.28 7.55 33.22
N ASP A 168 -3.16 6.44 32.50
CA ASP A 168 -1.89 5.79 32.21
C ASP A 168 -1.94 5.06 30.86
N LEU A 169 -0.83 4.40 30.48
CA LEU A 169 -0.71 3.65 29.24
C LEU A 169 -1.15 2.18 29.34
N THR A 170 -1.93 1.82 30.36
CA THR A 170 -2.46 0.45 30.48
C THR A 170 -3.28 0.09 29.24
N GLY A 171 -2.99 -1.08 28.64
CA GLY A 171 -3.60 -1.55 27.39
C GLY A 171 -2.90 -1.03 26.12
N TRP A 172 -1.80 -0.30 26.29
CA TRP A 172 -0.98 0.24 25.19
C TRP A 172 0.50 -0.12 25.35
N ARG A 173 1.18 -0.36 24.23
CA ARG A 173 2.62 -0.58 24.18
C ARG A 173 3.24 0.00 22.92
N LEU A 174 4.55 0.15 22.88
CA LEU A 174 5.25 0.51 21.66
C LEU A 174 5.11 -0.58 20.60
N THR A 175 5.03 -0.18 19.32
CA THR A 175 5.09 -1.11 18.18
C THR A 175 6.45 -1.79 18.09
N ASN A 176 7.51 -1.07 18.43
CA ASN A 176 8.86 -1.57 18.56
C ASN A 176 9.43 -1.17 19.94
N PRO A 177 9.61 -2.10 20.87
CA PRO A 177 10.06 -1.81 22.23
C PRO A 177 11.49 -1.27 22.32
N SER A 178 12.31 -1.40 21.27
CA SER A 178 13.67 -0.85 21.22
C SER A 178 13.72 0.65 20.94
N GLN A 179 12.60 1.24 20.50
CA GLN A 179 12.51 2.67 20.19
C GLN A 179 12.22 3.48 21.45
N MET A 180 12.62 4.76 21.42
CA MET A 180 12.38 5.70 22.52
C MET A 180 10.89 6.06 22.59
N SER A 181 10.25 5.82 23.74
CA SER A 181 8.90 6.30 23.99
C SER A 181 8.91 7.81 24.27
N ARG A 182 8.06 8.55 23.56
CA ARG A 182 7.70 9.94 23.85
C ARG A 182 6.22 10.05 24.27
N TRP A 183 5.61 8.91 24.56
CA TRP A 183 4.21 8.81 24.96
C TRP A 183 4.07 8.85 26.47
N LYS A 184 3.05 9.57 26.94
CA LYS A 184 2.60 9.62 28.32
C LYS A 184 1.09 9.86 28.37
N ALA A 185 0.47 9.57 29.51
CA ALA A 185 -0.85 10.07 29.84
C ALA A 185 -0.71 11.43 30.57
N GLU A 186 -1.46 12.42 30.15
CA GLU A 186 -1.45 13.76 30.74
C GLU A 186 -2.79 14.47 30.47
N ASP A 187 -3.42 15.00 31.50
CA ASP A 187 -4.69 15.72 31.43
C ASP A 187 -5.80 14.98 30.67
N GLY A 188 -5.94 13.68 30.93
CA GLY A 188 -6.95 12.85 30.28
C GLY A 188 -6.69 12.55 28.80
N ALA A 189 -5.47 12.76 28.30
CA ALA A 189 -5.07 12.50 26.94
C ALA A 189 -3.82 11.59 26.87
N LEU A 190 -3.72 10.80 25.80
CA LEU A 190 -2.46 10.23 25.34
C LEU A 190 -1.67 11.34 24.65
N VAL A 191 -0.50 11.67 25.16
CA VAL A 191 0.33 12.77 24.67
C VAL A 191 1.64 12.23 24.15
N ASN A 192 1.95 12.53 22.91
CA ASN A 192 3.26 12.32 22.31
C ASN A 192 3.99 13.65 22.22
N THR A 193 5.24 13.67 22.64
CA THR A 193 6.11 14.85 22.66
C THR A 193 7.29 14.75 21.69
N THR A 194 7.19 13.93 20.66
CA THR A 194 8.22 13.81 19.61
C THR A 194 8.46 15.18 18.97
N PRO A 195 9.70 15.67 18.95
CA PRO A 195 10.01 16.94 18.34
C PRO A 195 9.88 16.89 16.83
N LYS A 196 9.43 17.97 16.20
CA LYS A 196 9.51 18.13 14.76
C LYS A 196 10.96 18.41 14.38
N LEU A 197 11.59 17.47 13.71
CA LEU A 197 12.96 17.62 13.21
C LEU A 197 12.95 18.01 11.73
N SER A 198 14.02 18.67 11.28
CA SER A 198 14.20 19.02 9.86
C SER A 198 14.45 17.81 8.96
N PHE A 199 14.86 16.70 9.54
CA PHE A 199 14.99 15.38 8.95
C PHE A 199 14.42 14.37 9.95
N ASP A 200 13.95 13.26 9.45
CA ASP A 200 13.10 12.39 10.22
C ASP A 200 13.83 11.12 10.66
N PRO A 201 14.19 10.99 11.94
CA PRO A 201 14.69 9.74 12.48
C PRO A 201 13.51 8.83 12.85
N PHE A 202 12.66 8.43 11.88
CA PHE A 202 11.53 7.50 12.10
C PHE A 202 11.92 6.23 12.85
N SER A 203 13.19 5.87 12.85
CA SER A 203 13.70 4.74 13.60
C SER A 203 13.96 5.04 15.09
N GLN A 204 13.98 6.30 15.50
CA GLN A 204 14.34 6.70 16.86
C GLN A 204 13.18 6.67 17.85
N TYR A 205 12.01 7.19 17.42
CA TYR A 205 10.84 7.35 18.28
C TYR A 205 9.79 6.28 17.99
N GLY A 206 9.16 5.79 19.06
CA GLY A 206 8.22 4.67 18.97
C GLY A 206 6.78 5.09 18.74
N ASN A 207 6.10 4.34 17.91
CA ASN A 207 4.67 4.40 17.72
C ASN A 207 3.96 3.60 18.80
N LEU A 208 2.73 3.99 19.17
CA LEU A 208 1.95 3.34 20.23
C LEU A 208 0.84 2.48 19.63
N ARG A 209 0.65 1.27 20.14
CA ARG A 209 -0.44 0.38 19.70
C ARG A 209 -1.22 -0.18 20.89
N THR A 210 -2.49 -0.53 20.66
CA THR A 210 -3.27 -1.29 21.64
C THR A 210 -2.70 -2.70 21.81
N ASP A 211 -2.82 -3.27 23.02
CA ASP A 211 -2.53 -4.68 23.28
C ASP A 211 -3.56 -5.58 22.59
N ARG A 212 -4.84 -5.17 22.62
CA ARG A 212 -5.93 -5.85 21.94
C ARG A 212 -5.88 -5.60 20.44
N GLU A 213 -6.39 -6.59 19.72
CA GLU A 213 -6.56 -6.54 18.26
C GLU A 213 -8.04 -6.60 17.91
N PHE A 214 -8.41 -5.98 16.82
CA PHE A 214 -9.79 -5.81 16.37
C PHE A 214 -9.90 -6.16 14.88
N ASP A 215 -11.06 -6.67 14.49
CA ASP A 215 -11.38 -6.97 13.10
C ASP A 215 -12.14 -5.80 12.47
N ASP A 216 -13.46 -5.87 12.46
CA ASP A 216 -14.32 -4.78 12.00
C ASP A 216 -14.89 -4.00 13.20
N PHE A 217 -14.98 -2.70 13.07
CA PHE A 217 -15.38 -1.84 14.18
C PHE A 217 -15.86 -0.46 13.73
N ASN A 218 -16.47 0.25 14.66
CA ASN A 218 -16.55 1.71 14.65
C ASN A 218 -15.62 2.27 15.74
N LEU A 219 -14.76 3.22 15.36
CA LEU A 219 -13.80 3.88 16.23
C LEU A 219 -14.11 5.38 16.29
N LYS A 220 -14.29 5.91 17.50
CA LYS A 220 -14.41 7.35 17.75
C LYS A 220 -13.24 7.82 18.58
N LEU A 221 -12.69 8.97 18.22
CA LEU A 221 -11.63 9.59 18.98
C LEU A 221 -11.55 11.10 18.71
N GLU A 222 -10.84 11.79 19.56
CA GLU A 222 -10.42 13.17 19.32
C GLU A 222 -8.90 13.25 19.24
N PHE A 223 -8.41 14.11 18.36
CA PHE A 223 -6.99 14.36 18.21
C PHE A 223 -6.68 15.86 18.14
N ASN A 224 -5.48 16.22 18.54
CA ASN A 224 -4.95 17.56 18.42
C ASN A 224 -3.51 17.46 17.91
N VAL A 225 -3.29 17.90 16.69
CA VAL A 225 -1.98 17.98 16.04
C VAL A 225 -1.55 19.43 15.95
N PRO A 226 -0.30 19.82 16.28
CA PRO A 226 0.15 21.20 16.22
C PRO A 226 0.24 21.69 14.77
N LYS A 227 0.41 23.01 14.59
CA LYS A 227 0.66 23.60 13.27
C LYS A 227 1.87 22.95 12.60
N GLY A 228 1.68 22.48 11.37
CA GLY A 228 2.68 21.72 10.60
C GLY A 228 3.00 20.36 11.19
N GLY A 229 2.17 19.83 12.11
CA GLY A 229 2.35 18.49 12.68
C GLY A 229 1.82 17.39 11.76
N ASN A 230 2.30 16.19 12.00
CA ASN A 230 1.95 14.96 11.28
C ASN A 230 1.92 13.78 12.24
N SER A 231 0.88 12.97 12.14
CA SER A 231 0.63 11.73 12.85
C SER A 231 -0.37 10.89 12.05
N GLY A 232 -0.81 9.75 12.57
CA GLY A 232 -1.80 8.88 11.94
C GLY A 232 -2.49 7.96 12.93
N VAL A 233 -3.71 7.54 12.61
CA VAL A 233 -4.47 6.51 13.31
C VAL A 233 -4.59 5.31 12.38
N TYR A 234 -3.89 4.22 12.70
CA TYR A 234 -3.92 3.01 11.89
C TYR A 234 -5.01 2.06 12.36
N LEU A 235 -5.96 1.82 11.48
CA LEU A 235 -7.03 0.86 11.66
C LEU A 235 -6.45 -0.54 11.40
N ARG A 236 -6.65 -1.46 12.36
CA ARG A 236 -6.07 -2.82 12.31
C ARG A 236 -4.55 -2.83 12.13
N GLY A 237 -3.87 -1.75 12.52
CA GLY A 237 -2.43 -1.59 12.30
C GLY A 237 -2.00 -1.53 10.82
N ARG A 238 -2.94 -1.31 9.88
CA ARG A 238 -2.70 -1.39 8.43
C ARG A 238 -3.13 -0.17 7.65
N TYR A 239 -4.25 0.43 8.00
CA TYR A 239 -4.88 1.48 7.20
C TYR A 239 -4.83 2.79 7.95
N GLU A 240 -3.96 3.68 7.54
CA GLU A 240 -3.75 4.97 8.19
C GLU A 240 -4.86 5.97 7.84
N ALA A 241 -5.67 6.34 8.84
CA ALA A 241 -6.46 7.56 8.79
C ALA A 241 -5.54 8.73 9.15
N GLN A 242 -5.29 9.60 8.19
CA GLN A 242 -4.27 10.63 8.26
C GLN A 242 -4.61 11.73 9.28
N VAL A 243 -3.66 12.00 10.17
CA VAL A 243 -3.70 13.08 11.16
C VAL A 243 -2.59 14.09 10.84
N VAL A 244 -2.93 15.15 10.13
CA VAL A 244 -1.99 16.18 9.73
C VAL A 244 -2.63 17.56 9.91
N ASP A 245 -1.81 18.58 10.10
CA ASP A 245 -2.30 19.95 10.10
C ASP A 245 -3.05 20.25 8.79
N ARG A 246 -4.26 20.82 8.90
CA ARG A 246 -5.12 21.15 7.75
C ARG A 246 -4.38 21.92 6.65
N ASP A 247 -3.52 22.84 7.05
CA ASP A 247 -2.79 23.74 6.15
C ASP A 247 -1.39 23.19 5.78
N SER A 248 -1.14 21.91 6.06
CA SER A 248 0.06 21.21 5.60
C SER A 248 0.13 21.15 4.07
N PRO A 249 1.31 21.08 3.45
CA PRO A 249 1.45 20.79 2.03
C PRO A 249 0.93 19.39 1.62
N MET A 250 0.70 18.51 2.59
CA MET A 250 0.10 17.20 2.39
C MET A 250 -1.42 17.37 2.20
N GLN A 251 -1.89 17.28 0.96
CA GLN A 251 -3.29 17.45 0.58
C GLN A 251 -3.81 16.24 -0.23
N GLY A 252 -5.10 16.21 -0.51
CA GLY A 252 -5.76 15.14 -1.25
C GLY A 252 -5.60 13.79 -0.56
N ILE A 253 -5.04 12.80 -1.25
CA ILE A 253 -4.83 11.44 -0.70
C ILE A 253 -3.83 11.38 0.47
N GLN A 254 -3.18 12.48 0.81
CA GLN A 254 -2.27 12.61 1.95
C GLN A 254 -2.76 13.63 2.98
N GLY A 255 -3.89 14.28 2.73
CA GLY A 255 -4.46 15.29 3.61
C GLY A 255 -5.18 14.71 4.82
N VAL A 256 -5.53 15.58 5.78
CA VAL A 256 -6.30 15.17 6.96
C VAL A 256 -7.63 14.55 6.55
N GLY A 257 -7.96 13.40 7.14
CA GLY A 257 -9.17 12.64 6.80
C GLY A 257 -9.02 11.65 5.65
N ALA A 258 -7.89 11.62 4.94
CA ALA A 258 -7.60 10.60 3.95
C ALA A 258 -7.35 9.23 4.59
N ILE A 259 -7.58 8.14 3.85
CA ILE A 259 -6.83 6.90 4.06
C ILE A 259 -5.53 7.07 3.26
N PHE A 260 -4.44 7.26 3.99
CA PHE A 260 -3.17 7.76 3.44
C PHE A 260 -2.74 7.07 2.15
N SER A 261 -2.53 7.85 1.11
CA SER A 261 -2.13 7.41 -0.22
C SER A 261 -3.08 6.38 -0.89
N ARG A 262 -4.31 6.21 -0.37
CA ARG A 262 -5.31 5.29 -0.90
C ARG A 262 -6.61 5.99 -1.30
N ILE A 263 -7.22 6.73 -0.38
CA ILE A 263 -8.53 7.36 -0.58
C ILE A 263 -8.44 8.81 -0.14
N ALA A 264 -8.70 9.74 -1.06
CA ALA A 264 -8.79 11.16 -0.74
C ALA A 264 -10.10 11.47 0.00
N PRO A 265 -10.12 12.38 0.95
CA PRO A 265 -11.36 12.93 1.49
C PRO A 265 -12.07 13.74 0.39
N SER A 266 -13.40 13.68 0.37
CA SER A 266 -14.22 14.45 -0.59
C SER A 266 -14.13 15.97 -0.38
N THR A 267 -13.77 16.40 0.83
CA THR A 267 -13.52 17.80 1.19
C THR A 267 -12.53 17.86 2.35
N ASN A 268 -11.83 18.98 2.49
CA ASN A 268 -10.98 19.25 3.64
C ASN A 268 -11.83 19.80 4.80
N ALA A 269 -12.32 18.92 5.68
CA ALA A 269 -13.09 19.23 6.87
C ALA A 269 -12.22 19.44 8.13
N GLY A 270 -10.89 19.50 7.99
CA GLY A 270 -9.96 19.72 9.08
C GLY A 270 -10.08 21.11 9.72
N LYS A 271 -9.74 21.19 11.01
CA LYS A 271 -9.53 22.44 11.73
C LYS A 271 -8.05 22.82 11.71
N LEU A 272 -7.74 24.04 12.07
CA LEU A 272 -6.36 24.54 12.19
C LEU A 272 -5.56 23.71 13.19
N GLY A 273 -4.27 23.54 12.93
CA GLY A 273 -3.34 22.93 13.88
C GLY A 273 -3.43 23.58 15.27
N GLY A 274 -3.35 22.73 16.31
CA GLY A 274 -3.54 23.13 17.70
C GLY A 274 -5.00 23.07 18.21
N GLN A 275 -5.97 22.83 17.33
CA GLN A 275 -7.38 22.64 17.71
C GLN A 275 -7.73 21.18 17.85
N TRP A 276 -8.62 20.87 18.81
CA TRP A 276 -9.19 19.53 18.92
C TRP A 276 -10.12 19.24 17.75
N GLN A 277 -9.93 18.07 17.16
CA GLN A 277 -10.67 17.53 16.02
C GLN A 277 -11.22 16.16 16.38
N SER A 278 -12.30 15.75 15.74
CA SER A 278 -12.91 14.45 16.00
C SER A 278 -12.91 13.57 14.76
N TYR A 279 -12.62 12.29 14.97
CA TYR A 279 -12.88 11.22 14.03
C TYR A 279 -14.01 10.33 14.52
N ASP A 280 -14.88 9.93 13.58
CA ASP A 280 -15.80 8.79 13.70
C ASP A 280 -15.57 7.91 12.46
N ILE A 281 -14.90 6.78 12.66
CA ILE A 281 -14.41 5.92 11.58
C ILE A 281 -15.06 4.55 11.70
N THR A 282 -15.69 4.09 10.62
CA THR A 282 -16.24 2.74 10.51
C THR A 282 -15.44 1.94 9.51
N LEU A 283 -14.91 0.79 9.91
CA LEU A 283 -14.24 -0.20 9.07
C LEU A 283 -15.04 -1.50 9.11
N VAL A 284 -15.57 -1.91 7.96
CA VAL A 284 -16.36 -3.17 7.82
C VAL A 284 -15.99 -3.79 6.47
N ASP A 285 -15.64 -5.07 6.46
CA ASP A 285 -15.35 -5.82 5.24
C ASP A 285 -14.37 -5.10 4.30
N ARG A 286 -13.31 -4.52 4.88
CA ARG A 286 -12.33 -3.69 4.15
C ARG A 286 -12.95 -2.49 3.41
N HIS A 287 -14.08 -2.00 3.86
CA HIS A 287 -14.67 -0.72 3.45
C HIS A 287 -14.62 0.27 4.60
N VAL A 288 -14.31 1.50 4.31
CA VAL A 288 -14.15 2.53 5.32
C VAL A 288 -15.08 3.72 5.09
N THR A 289 -15.66 4.18 6.19
CA THR A 289 -16.33 5.48 6.29
C THR A 289 -15.55 6.35 7.25
N VAL A 290 -15.25 7.58 6.87
CA VAL A 290 -14.58 8.56 7.74
C VAL A 290 -15.44 9.80 7.87
N ILE A 291 -15.78 10.16 9.12
CA ILE A 291 -16.42 11.41 9.49
C ILE A 291 -15.38 12.23 10.26
N LEU A 292 -15.00 13.36 9.71
CA LEU A 292 -14.06 14.30 10.31
C LEU A 292 -14.82 15.57 10.74
N ASN A 293 -14.77 15.89 12.04
CA ASN A 293 -15.46 17.06 12.61
C ASN A 293 -16.96 17.14 12.25
N GLY A 294 -17.64 15.98 12.20
CA GLY A 294 -19.05 15.89 11.85
C GLY A 294 -19.33 15.83 10.33
N THR A 295 -18.34 16.03 9.48
CA THR A 295 -18.48 15.93 8.02
C THR A 295 -18.02 14.57 7.52
N LYS A 296 -18.90 13.83 6.82
CA LYS A 296 -18.53 12.57 6.17
C LYS A 296 -17.65 12.85 4.95
N VAL A 297 -16.36 12.57 5.08
CA VAL A 297 -15.34 12.86 4.04
C VAL A 297 -15.00 11.65 3.20
N ILE A 298 -15.24 10.44 3.71
CA ILE A 298 -15.16 9.18 2.97
C ILE A 298 -16.42 8.37 3.28
N ASP A 299 -17.10 7.85 2.27
CA ASP A 299 -18.36 7.14 2.41
C ASP A 299 -18.25 5.71 1.91
N ASN A 300 -18.05 4.76 2.83
CA ASN A 300 -18.10 3.33 2.60
C ASN A 300 -17.29 2.91 1.35
N GLN A 301 -16.03 3.38 1.27
CA GLN A 301 -15.12 3.12 0.16
C GLN A 301 -14.25 1.90 0.42
N PRO A 302 -13.98 1.07 -0.62
CA PRO A 302 -13.11 -0.09 -0.47
C PRO A 302 -11.65 0.34 -0.25
N ILE A 303 -10.95 -0.37 0.65
CA ILE A 303 -9.51 -0.23 0.85
C ILE A 303 -8.81 -1.46 0.26
N VAL A 304 -7.92 -1.23 -0.69
CA VAL A 304 -7.11 -2.28 -1.30
C VAL A 304 -5.65 -2.08 -0.91
N GLY A 305 -5.12 -3.05 -0.18
CA GLY A 305 -3.73 -3.03 0.32
C GLY A 305 -3.49 -2.10 1.51
N ALA A 306 -2.43 -2.40 2.25
CA ALA A 306 -2.02 -1.64 3.42
C ALA A 306 -1.50 -0.24 3.04
N THR A 307 -1.53 0.70 3.99
CA THR A 307 -0.85 1.99 3.86
C THR A 307 0.61 1.87 4.30
N ASN A 308 1.43 2.89 4.02
CA ASN A 308 2.82 2.91 4.50
C ASN A 308 2.86 2.87 6.04
N GLY A 309 3.85 2.18 6.61
CA GLY A 309 3.97 2.02 8.06
C GLY A 309 3.07 0.92 8.67
N ALA A 310 2.35 0.17 7.83
CA ALA A 310 1.54 -0.95 8.28
C ALA A 310 2.38 -2.01 9.02
N LEU A 311 1.83 -2.53 10.12
CA LEU A 311 2.48 -3.55 10.95
C LEU A 311 2.42 -4.96 10.36
N SER A 312 1.51 -5.19 9.42
CA SER A 312 1.29 -6.51 8.81
C SER A 312 0.78 -6.36 7.38
N ALA A 313 1.22 -7.26 6.52
CA ALA A 313 0.71 -7.41 5.15
C ALA A 313 -0.53 -8.31 5.08
N ASP A 314 -0.98 -8.90 6.18
CA ASP A 314 -2.14 -9.79 6.21
C ASP A 314 -3.45 -8.99 6.35
N ASP A 315 -4.12 -8.75 5.24
CA ASP A 315 -5.38 -7.99 5.19
C ASP A 315 -6.56 -8.66 5.90
N GLU A 316 -6.47 -9.95 6.19
CA GLU A 316 -7.57 -10.72 6.76
C GLU A 316 -7.49 -10.86 8.28
N ALA A 317 -6.29 -10.82 8.85
CA ALA A 317 -6.11 -10.96 10.28
C ALA A 317 -6.66 -9.72 11.03
N PRO A 318 -7.19 -9.86 12.24
CA PRO A 318 -7.37 -8.75 13.16
C PRO A 318 -6.08 -7.97 13.36
N GLY A 319 -6.17 -6.76 13.88
CA GLY A 319 -5.00 -5.96 14.20
C GLY A 319 -5.29 -4.84 15.19
N PRO A 320 -4.26 -4.22 15.75
CA PRO A 320 -4.41 -3.19 16.77
C PRO A 320 -4.89 -1.85 16.19
N ILE A 321 -5.38 -1.00 17.06
CA ILE A 321 -5.36 0.44 16.81
C ILE A 321 -3.95 0.93 17.09
N TYR A 322 -3.35 1.61 16.14
CA TYR A 322 -2.00 2.11 16.27
C TYR A 322 -1.97 3.62 16.03
N LEU A 323 -1.26 4.35 16.88
CA LEU A 323 -1.10 5.79 16.83
C LEU A 323 0.34 6.12 16.45
N GLN A 324 0.51 6.87 15.37
CA GLN A 324 1.84 7.24 14.89
C GLN A 324 2.45 8.31 15.81
N GLY A 325 3.64 8.04 16.31
CA GLY A 325 4.36 8.89 17.26
C GLY A 325 5.76 9.29 16.84
N ASP A 326 6.22 8.81 15.70
CA ASP A 326 7.59 8.98 15.23
C ASP A 326 7.80 10.26 14.38
N HIS A 327 6.73 11.00 14.05
CA HIS A 327 6.82 12.19 13.19
C HIS A 327 6.85 13.49 13.97
N THR A 328 5.81 13.80 14.75
CA THR A 328 5.71 15.04 15.52
C THR A 328 4.89 14.83 16.78
N ALA A 329 4.84 15.85 17.64
CA ALA A 329 3.94 15.89 18.77
C ALA A 329 2.47 15.76 18.32
N VAL A 330 1.66 15.08 19.13
CA VAL A 330 0.22 14.90 18.94
C VAL A 330 -0.45 14.54 20.26
N ARG A 331 -1.73 14.83 20.40
CA ARG A 331 -2.55 14.43 21.55
C ARG A 331 -3.79 13.68 21.05
N TYR A 332 -4.19 12.63 21.80
CA TYR A 332 -5.40 11.85 21.55
C TYR A 332 -6.20 11.72 22.85
N ARG A 333 -7.54 11.75 22.75
CA ARG A 333 -8.43 11.49 23.89
C ARG A 333 -9.77 10.93 23.41
N ASN A 334 -10.62 10.48 24.34
CA ASN A 334 -11.97 9.97 24.05
C ASN A 334 -11.96 8.85 23.00
N LEU A 335 -11.04 7.87 23.18
CA LEU A 335 -10.87 6.77 22.27
C LEU A 335 -11.86 5.64 22.64
N TYR A 336 -12.92 5.52 21.86
CA TYR A 336 -13.97 4.52 22.04
C TYR A 336 -14.12 3.65 20.80
N LEU A 337 -14.17 2.33 20.99
CA LEU A 337 -14.32 1.38 19.92
C LEU A 337 -15.52 0.49 20.16
N ARG A 338 -16.35 0.27 19.14
CA ARG A 338 -17.42 -0.72 19.14
C ARG A 338 -17.10 -1.78 18.08
N PRO A 339 -16.79 -3.03 18.47
CA PRO A 339 -16.57 -4.09 17.51
C PRO A 339 -17.87 -4.42 16.77
N VAL A 340 -17.76 -4.83 15.52
CA VAL A 340 -18.89 -5.38 14.77
C VAL A 340 -19.18 -6.78 15.31
N VAL A 341 -20.44 -7.03 15.64
CA VAL A 341 -20.93 -8.37 16.01
C VAL A 341 -21.36 -9.08 14.73
N ARG A 342 -20.65 -10.15 14.39
CA ARG A 342 -21.04 -11.02 13.28
C ARG A 342 -21.84 -12.20 13.83
N ALA A 343 -22.91 -12.58 13.13
CA ALA A 343 -23.54 -13.85 13.41
C ALA A 343 -22.48 -14.96 13.23
N SER A 344 -22.36 -15.86 14.20
CA SER A 344 -21.41 -16.98 14.19
C SER A 344 -21.71 -17.90 13.00
N GLY A 345 -20.99 -17.69 11.90
CA GLY A 345 -20.97 -18.51 10.70
C GLY A 345 -19.54 -18.61 10.17
N PRO A 346 -19.16 -19.68 9.43
CA PRO A 346 -17.84 -19.79 8.84
C PRO A 346 -17.60 -18.67 7.83
N ARG A 347 -16.39 -18.10 7.85
CA ARG A 347 -15.88 -17.17 6.84
C ARG A 347 -15.47 -17.89 5.55
#